data_06cb0f1e4d953fe73cd531b678bb242f
#
_entry.id   06cb0f1e4d953fe73cd531b678bb242f
#
_cell.length_a   1.000
_cell.length_b   1.000
_cell.length_c   1.000
_cell.angle_alpha   90.00
_cell.angle_beta   90.00
_cell.angle_gamma   90.00
#
_symmetry.space_group_name_H-M   'P 1'
#
loop_
_entity.id
_entity.type
_entity.pdbx_description
1 polymer ?
#
loop_
_entity_poly.entity_id
_entity_poly.type
_entity_poly.pdbx_seq_one_letter_code
_entity_poly.pdbx_strand_id
1 'polypeptide(L)'
;MSLCFSVAAQERNLTALPTPEGSIVLEVRGALSRINSEDAAQFDMEMLQALPTVRLETTTAVTDGMRVFEGFLMRDLLDLVDARGSTVTASALNEYAIDIAIEEFDQFDIVVAYRMDGEPLLPSDKGPLWIVYPRDQHAELQDIRYDYRWVWQLRWLDIQ
;
A
#
# COMPACT_ATOMS: atom_id res chain seq x y z
N MET A 1 48.16 -5.82 -8.05
CA MET A 1 47.19 -6.57 -7.22
C MET A 1 45.88 -5.84 -7.24
N SER A 2 44.91 -6.42 -7.88
CA SER A 2 43.58 -5.85 -7.95
C SER A 2 42.74 -6.41 -6.79
N LEU A 3 42.37 -5.54 -5.88
CA LEU A 3 41.41 -5.91 -4.83
C LEU A 3 40.00 -5.74 -5.42
N CYS A 4 39.43 -6.84 -5.89
CA CYS A 4 38.03 -6.88 -6.24
C CYS A 4 37.22 -6.92 -4.95
N PHE A 5 36.77 -5.78 -4.47
CA PHE A 5 35.77 -5.72 -3.43
C PHE A 5 34.42 -6.13 -4.03
N SER A 6 33.90 -7.24 -3.56
CA SER A 6 32.60 -7.76 -3.96
C SER A 6 31.50 -6.89 -3.38
N VAL A 7 31.06 -5.88 -4.13
CA VAL A 7 29.88 -5.06 -3.82
C VAL A 7 28.60 -5.89 -3.90
N ALA A 8 28.65 -7.05 -4.57
CA ALA A 8 27.50 -7.92 -4.80
C ALA A 8 26.88 -8.50 -3.50
N ALA A 9 27.66 -8.60 -2.40
CA ALA A 9 27.13 -9.14 -1.15
C ALA A 9 26.23 -8.17 -0.37
N GLN A 10 26.42 -6.84 -0.55
CA GLN A 10 25.58 -5.84 0.09
C GLN A 10 24.23 -5.66 -0.61
N GLU A 11 24.19 -5.81 -1.93
CA GLU A 11 22.95 -5.71 -2.71
C GLU A 11 21.99 -6.85 -2.39
N ARG A 12 22.48 -8.04 -2.05
CA ARG A 12 21.66 -9.19 -1.69
C ARG A 12 20.90 -9.01 -0.36
N ASN A 13 21.48 -8.30 0.60
CA ASN A 13 20.85 -8.03 1.89
C ASN A 13 19.73 -6.98 1.78
N LEU A 14 19.79 -6.10 0.77
CA LEU A 14 18.80 -5.07 0.53
C LEU A 14 17.56 -5.59 -0.20
N THR A 15 17.63 -6.79 -0.81
CA THR A 15 16.54 -7.37 -1.58
C THR A 15 15.68 -8.35 -0.79
N ALA A 16 16.15 -8.81 0.36
CA ALA A 16 15.42 -9.76 1.18
C ALA A 16 14.38 -9.06 2.04
N LEU A 17 13.12 -9.49 1.95
CA LEU A 17 12.07 -9.07 2.85
C LEU A 17 12.02 -10.02 4.05
N PRO A 18 11.75 -9.50 5.26
CA PRO A 18 11.55 -10.38 6.42
C PRO A 18 10.32 -11.26 6.23
N THR A 19 10.34 -12.42 6.87
CA THR A 19 9.17 -13.31 6.90
C THR A 19 8.16 -12.77 7.92
N PRO A 20 6.87 -12.69 7.58
CA PRO A 20 5.85 -12.27 8.52
C PRO A 20 5.78 -13.18 9.73
N GLU A 21 5.65 -12.60 10.92
CA GLU A 21 5.49 -13.35 12.18
C GLU A 21 4.03 -13.46 12.60
N GLY A 22 3.18 -12.52 12.15
CA GLY A 22 1.75 -12.49 12.42
C GLY A 22 0.91 -12.91 11.23
N SER A 23 -0.40 -12.74 11.37
CA SER A 23 -1.34 -13.02 10.28
C SER A 23 -1.11 -12.11 9.08
N ILE A 24 -1.18 -12.66 7.87
CA ILE A 24 -1.01 -11.90 6.64
C ILE A 24 -2.22 -11.01 6.42
N VAL A 25 -1.99 -9.70 6.33
CA VAL A 25 -3.04 -8.71 6.07
C VAL A 25 -2.98 -8.14 4.65
N LEU A 26 -1.81 -8.21 4.00
CA LEU A 26 -1.65 -7.73 2.63
C LEU A 26 -0.67 -8.63 1.88
N GLU A 27 -1.02 -8.93 0.63
CA GLU A 27 -0.16 -9.68 -0.28
C GLU A 27 0.03 -8.89 -1.58
N VAL A 28 1.29 -8.73 -1.99
CA VAL A 28 1.65 -8.06 -3.25
C VAL A 28 2.22 -9.09 -4.20
N ARG A 29 1.65 -9.16 -5.40
CA ARG A 29 1.97 -10.17 -6.41
C ARG A 29 2.27 -9.51 -7.75
N GLY A 30 2.80 -10.28 -8.69
CA GLY A 30 3.02 -9.87 -10.07
C GLY A 30 4.42 -9.36 -10.35
N ALA A 31 4.53 -8.21 -11.02
CA ALA A 31 5.80 -7.65 -11.47
C ALA A 31 6.53 -6.93 -10.32
N LEU A 32 7.13 -7.69 -9.44
CA LEU A 32 7.96 -7.20 -8.33
C LEU A 32 9.18 -8.10 -8.17
N SER A 33 10.27 -7.56 -7.59
CA SER A 33 11.51 -8.32 -7.46
C SER A 33 11.86 -8.70 -6.02
N ARG A 34 11.14 -8.16 -5.01
CA ARG A 34 11.37 -8.50 -3.61
C ARG A 34 10.18 -9.27 -3.06
N ILE A 35 10.39 -10.53 -2.74
CA ILE A 35 9.37 -11.43 -2.24
C ILE A 35 9.86 -12.11 -0.95
N ASN A 36 8.94 -12.64 -0.17
CA ASN A 36 9.23 -13.42 1.03
C ASN A 36 8.41 -14.71 1.12
N SER A 37 7.77 -15.07 0.01
CA SER A 37 7.08 -16.34 -0.19
C SER A 37 7.45 -16.86 -1.58
N GLU A 38 6.80 -17.90 -2.03
CA GLU A 38 7.13 -18.54 -3.31
C GLU A 38 7.01 -17.59 -4.51
N ASP A 39 5.98 -16.74 -4.51
CA ASP A 39 5.68 -15.86 -5.65
C ASP A 39 5.13 -14.49 -5.24
N ALA A 40 5.19 -14.13 -3.96
CA ALA A 40 4.57 -12.91 -3.46
C ALA A 40 5.35 -12.28 -2.31
N ALA A 41 5.09 -11.00 -2.09
CA ALA A 41 5.49 -10.28 -0.90
C ALA A 41 4.31 -10.24 0.07
N GLN A 42 4.46 -10.91 1.22
CA GLN A 42 3.43 -11.02 2.23
C GLN A 42 3.76 -10.13 3.43
N PHE A 43 2.76 -9.42 3.93
CA PHE A 43 2.92 -8.47 5.03
C PHE A 43 1.92 -8.75 6.14
N ASP A 44 2.43 -8.82 7.37
CA ASP A 44 1.60 -8.69 8.56
C ASP A 44 1.45 -7.20 8.92
N MET A 45 0.64 -6.90 9.93
CA MET A 45 0.40 -5.50 10.31
C MET A 45 1.66 -4.84 10.85
N GLU A 46 2.49 -5.54 11.60
CA GLU A 46 3.73 -4.99 12.16
C GLU A 46 4.70 -4.56 11.06
N MET A 47 4.83 -5.34 10.00
CA MET A 47 5.68 -5.00 8.85
C MET A 47 5.17 -3.73 8.14
N LEU A 48 3.87 -3.58 7.99
CA LEU A 48 3.27 -2.39 7.37
C LEU A 48 3.45 -1.16 8.26
N GLN A 49 3.35 -1.30 9.57
CA GLN A 49 3.58 -0.21 10.52
C GLN A 49 5.04 0.18 10.61
N ALA A 50 5.97 -0.66 10.14
CA ALA A 50 7.39 -0.32 10.06
C ALA A 50 7.72 0.61 8.89
N LEU A 51 6.84 0.72 7.89
CA LEU A 51 6.96 1.76 6.86
C LEU A 51 6.74 3.14 7.49
N PRO A 52 7.29 4.22 6.88
CA PRO A 52 7.07 5.55 7.41
C PRO A 52 5.58 5.84 7.58
N THR A 53 5.19 6.21 8.79
CA THR A 53 3.80 6.54 9.11
C THR A 53 3.48 7.93 8.61
N VAL A 54 2.36 8.06 7.90
CA VAL A 54 1.83 9.35 7.46
C VAL A 54 0.44 9.57 8.04
N ARG A 55 0.10 10.84 8.22
CA ARG A 55 -1.19 11.28 8.71
C ARG A 55 -1.86 12.11 7.62
N LEU A 56 -3.11 11.79 7.31
CA LEU A 56 -3.90 12.47 6.30
C LEU A 56 -5.24 12.88 6.89
N GLU A 57 -5.54 14.17 6.84
CA GLU A 57 -6.85 14.71 7.19
C GLU A 57 -7.63 15.00 5.91
N THR A 58 -8.76 14.33 5.73
CA THR A 58 -9.57 14.51 4.52
C THR A 58 -11.02 14.09 4.77
N THR A 59 -11.94 14.66 3.97
CA THR A 59 -13.29 14.12 3.82
C THR A 59 -13.26 12.92 2.87
N THR A 60 -14.28 12.08 2.95
CA THR A 60 -14.47 10.95 2.04
C THR A 60 -15.90 10.93 1.50
N ALA A 61 -16.12 10.18 0.43
CA ALA A 61 -17.46 10.01 -0.14
C ALA A 61 -18.40 9.15 0.75
N VAL A 62 -17.84 8.43 1.73
CA VAL A 62 -18.59 7.43 2.53
C VAL A 62 -18.55 7.69 4.03
N THR A 63 -17.92 8.77 4.48
CA THR A 63 -17.89 9.17 5.89
C THR A 63 -18.40 10.61 6.03
N ASP A 64 -18.85 10.96 7.24
CA ASP A 64 -19.31 12.30 7.54
C ASP A 64 -18.13 13.17 8.02
N GLY A 65 -17.98 14.34 7.37
CA GLY A 65 -17.01 15.34 7.78
C GLY A 65 -15.55 14.95 7.60
N MET A 66 -14.70 15.75 8.21
CA MET A 66 -13.24 15.54 8.19
C MET A 66 -12.86 14.36 9.07
N ARG A 67 -12.02 13.47 8.55
CA ARG A 67 -11.46 12.34 9.29
C ARG A 67 -9.95 12.37 9.24
N VAL A 68 -9.33 11.79 10.24
CA VAL A 68 -7.88 11.68 10.37
C VAL A 68 -7.47 10.24 10.12
N PHE A 69 -6.70 10.03 9.06
CA PHE A 69 -6.20 8.71 8.68
C PHE A 69 -4.72 8.59 9.01
N GLU A 70 -4.31 7.42 9.48
CA GLU A 70 -2.92 7.07 9.68
C GLU A 70 -2.62 5.78 8.92
N GLY A 71 -1.48 5.75 8.27
CA GLY A 71 -1.05 4.61 7.49
C GLY A 71 0.29 4.87 6.83
N PHE A 72 0.52 4.24 5.70
CA PHE A 72 1.74 4.41 4.90
C PHE A 72 1.37 4.85 3.49
N LEU A 73 2.34 5.47 2.80
CA LEU A 73 2.14 5.83 1.39
C LEU A 73 2.22 4.57 0.52
N MET A 74 1.28 4.44 -0.42
CA MET A 74 1.30 3.31 -1.36
C MET A 74 2.63 3.26 -2.12
N ARG A 75 3.18 4.40 -2.55
CA ARG A 75 4.45 4.41 -3.26
C ARG A 75 5.61 3.87 -2.43
N ASP A 76 5.60 4.05 -1.12
CA ASP A 76 6.65 3.50 -0.25
C ASP A 76 6.60 1.97 -0.22
N LEU A 77 5.40 1.39 -0.21
CA LEU A 77 5.24 -0.05 -0.32
C LEU A 77 5.71 -0.57 -1.69
N LEU A 78 5.32 0.10 -2.77
CA LEU A 78 5.71 -0.28 -4.12
C LEU A 78 7.22 -0.21 -4.32
N ASP A 79 7.88 0.80 -3.73
CA ASP A 79 9.34 0.90 -3.73
C ASP A 79 9.97 -0.24 -2.91
N LEU A 80 9.39 -0.57 -1.77
CA LEU A 80 9.90 -1.64 -0.91
C LEU A 80 9.91 -3.00 -1.62
N VAL A 81 8.89 -3.30 -2.40
CA VAL A 81 8.79 -4.57 -3.15
C VAL A 81 9.45 -4.47 -4.53
N ASP A 82 9.99 -3.31 -4.88
CA ASP A 82 10.59 -3.04 -6.18
C ASP A 82 9.62 -3.39 -7.32
N ALA A 83 8.43 -2.79 -7.26
CA ALA A 83 7.40 -2.96 -8.28
C ALA A 83 7.83 -2.38 -9.62
N ARG A 84 7.65 -3.13 -10.70
CA ARG A 84 8.14 -2.78 -12.04
C ARG A 84 7.06 -2.78 -13.12
N GLY A 85 5.82 -2.65 -12.72
CA GLY A 85 4.70 -2.57 -13.64
C GLY A 85 4.24 -1.15 -13.90
N SER A 86 3.14 -1.02 -14.60
CA SER A 86 2.47 0.25 -14.88
C SER A 86 1.11 0.36 -14.21
N THR A 87 0.54 -0.75 -13.76
CA THR A 87 -0.81 -0.82 -13.19
C THR A 87 -0.81 -1.68 -11.95
N VAL A 88 -1.56 -1.25 -10.94
CA VAL A 88 -1.86 -2.03 -9.74
C VAL A 88 -3.33 -2.39 -9.75
N THR A 89 -3.65 -3.68 -9.70
CA THR A 89 -5.00 -4.14 -9.42
C THR A 89 -5.15 -4.31 -7.92
N ALA A 90 -5.93 -3.45 -7.29
CA ALA A 90 -6.21 -3.48 -5.86
C ALA A 90 -7.50 -4.27 -5.61
N SER A 91 -7.42 -5.30 -4.77
CA SER A 91 -8.54 -6.20 -4.50
C SER A 91 -8.85 -6.27 -3.01
N ALA A 92 -10.13 -6.26 -2.70
CA ALA A 92 -10.65 -6.31 -1.34
C ALA A 92 -11.06 -7.73 -0.92
N LEU A 93 -11.32 -7.89 0.38
CA LEU A 93 -11.82 -9.16 0.94
C LEU A 93 -13.17 -9.59 0.33
N ASN A 94 -14.00 -8.63 -0.11
CA ASN A 94 -15.30 -8.87 -0.74
C ASN A 94 -15.23 -9.09 -2.24
N GLU A 95 -14.04 -9.34 -2.78
CA GLU A 95 -13.76 -9.57 -4.21
C GLU A 95 -13.85 -8.32 -5.11
N TYR A 96 -14.14 -7.14 -4.54
CA TYR A 96 -14.06 -5.90 -5.32
C TYR A 96 -12.62 -5.67 -5.78
N ALA A 97 -12.44 -5.36 -7.05
CA ALA A 97 -11.13 -5.11 -7.62
C ALA A 97 -11.18 -3.95 -8.60
N ILE A 98 -10.12 -3.12 -8.60
CA ILE A 98 -10.00 -1.99 -9.52
C ILE A 98 -8.54 -1.79 -9.92
N ASP A 99 -8.34 -1.39 -11.17
CA ASP A 99 -7.02 -1.07 -11.69
C ASP A 99 -6.70 0.40 -11.46
N ILE A 100 -5.51 0.67 -10.92
CA ILE A 100 -5.00 2.02 -10.68
C ILE A 100 -3.63 2.13 -11.34
N ALA A 101 -3.43 3.19 -12.13
CA ALA A 101 -2.13 3.44 -12.75
C ALA A 101 -1.08 3.73 -11.66
N ILE A 102 0.10 3.11 -11.75
CA ILE A 102 1.18 3.29 -10.75
C ILE A 102 1.61 4.76 -10.66
N GLU A 103 1.65 5.48 -11.78
CA GLU A 103 2.02 6.90 -11.79
C GLU A 103 1.11 7.77 -10.94
N GLU A 104 -0.13 7.32 -10.66
CA GLU A 104 -1.05 8.03 -9.78
C GLU A 104 -0.53 8.09 -8.34
N PHE A 105 0.18 7.06 -7.91
CA PHE A 105 0.80 7.02 -6.57
C PHE A 105 2.03 7.92 -6.46
N ASP A 106 2.64 8.28 -7.59
CA ASP A 106 3.71 9.28 -7.63
C ASP A 106 3.15 10.70 -7.70
N GLN A 107 1.99 10.84 -8.33
CA GLN A 107 1.32 12.14 -8.51
C GLN A 107 0.63 12.61 -7.22
N PHE A 108 0.04 11.71 -6.46
CA PHE A 108 -0.69 12.02 -5.24
C PHE A 108 -0.13 11.22 -4.06
N ASP A 109 -0.21 11.82 -2.88
CA ASP A 109 0.16 11.15 -1.62
C ASP A 109 -0.97 10.23 -1.15
N ILE A 110 -1.16 9.13 -1.87
CA ILE A 110 -2.21 8.15 -1.59
C ILE A 110 -1.77 7.27 -0.42
N VAL A 111 -2.60 7.23 0.62
CA VAL A 111 -2.33 6.52 1.87
C VAL A 111 -3.05 5.19 1.88
N VAL A 112 -2.36 4.15 2.34
CA VAL A 112 -3.01 2.91 2.77
C VAL A 112 -3.19 3.03 4.28
N ALA A 113 -4.41 3.31 4.71
CA ALA A 113 -4.70 3.58 6.11
C ALA A 113 -4.99 2.28 6.87
N TYR A 114 -4.49 2.21 8.10
CA TYR A 114 -4.83 1.17 9.07
C TYR A 114 -5.52 1.74 10.32
N ARG A 115 -5.62 3.07 10.44
CA ARG A 115 -6.35 3.76 11.52
C ARG A 115 -7.16 4.92 10.98
N MET A 116 -8.28 5.17 11.62
CA MET A 116 -9.12 6.35 11.38
C MET A 116 -9.51 6.94 12.74
N ASP A 117 -9.25 8.25 12.91
CA ASP A 117 -9.53 8.98 14.16
C ASP A 117 -8.90 8.31 15.39
N GLY A 118 -7.68 7.77 15.23
CA GLY A 118 -6.91 7.13 16.30
C GLY A 118 -7.27 5.68 16.60
N GLU A 119 -8.28 5.13 15.95
CA GLU A 119 -8.74 3.75 16.17
C GLU A 119 -8.35 2.85 14.99
N PRO A 120 -7.94 1.60 15.25
CA PRO A 120 -7.68 0.65 14.18
C PRO A 120 -8.92 0.42 13.31
N LEU A 121 -8.73 0.33 12.00
CA LEU A 121 -9.80 -0.06 11.09
C LEU A 121 -10.08 -1.56 11.25
N LEU A 122 -11.34 -1.90 11.47
CA LEU A 122 -11.74 -3.27 11.72
C LEU A 122 -12.20 -3.96 10.44
N PRO A 123 -11.90 -5.28 10.27
CA PRO A 123 -12.38 -6.04 9.10
C PRO A 123 -13.90 -6.05 8.96
N SER A 124 -14.63 -5.88 10.07
CA SER A 124 -16.10 -5.81 10.08
C SER A 124 -16.65 -4.52 9.47
N ASP A 125 -15.79 -3.51 9.24
CA ASP A 125 -16.18 -2.25 8.61
C ASP A 125 -15.32 -2.00 7.35
N LYS A 126 -14.27 -1.20 7.42
CA LYS A 126 -13.44 -0.83 6.25
C LYS A 126 -12.02 -1.35 6.33
N GLY A 127 -11.69 -2.06 7.41
CA GLY A 127 -10.35 -2.55 7.67
C GLY A 127 -10.07 -3.97 7.19
N PRO A 128 -8.88 -4.44 7.48
CA PRO A 128 -7.85 -3.74 8.25
C PRO A 128 -7.14 -2.62 7.51
N LEU A 129 -7.23 -2.56 6.17
CA LEU A 129 -6.57 -1.56 5.33
C LEU A 129 -7.56 -0.90 4.38
N TRP A 130 -7.40 0.41 4.20
CA TRP A 130 -8.24 1.22 3.32
C TRP A 130 -7.38 2.16 2.49
N ILE A 131 -7.50 2.13 1.16
CA ILE A 131 -6.84 3.10 0.29
C ILE A 131 -7.56 4.44 0.40
N VAL A 132 -6.84 5.48 0.83
CA VAL A 132 -7.38 6.82 1.07
C VAL A 132 -6.63 7.84 0.22
N TYR A 133 -7.38 8.59 -0.59
CA TYR A 133 -6.84 9.65 -1.43
C TYR A 133 -6.85 10.99 -0.68
N PRO A 134 -5.90 11.89 -0.94
CA PRO A 134 -5.90 13.23 -0.34
C PRO A 134 -6.93 14.15 -1.03
N ARG A 135 -8.19 13.80 -0.88
CA ARG A 135 -9.34 14.37 -1.60
C ARG A 135 -9.45 15.88 -1.45
N ASP A 136 -9.26 16.38 -0.22
CA ASP A 136 -9.44 17.81 0.07
C ASP A 136 -8.24 18.67 -0.35
N GLN A 137 -7.10 18.03 -0.64
CA GLN A 137 -5.89 18.72 -1.08
C GLN A 137 -5.84 18.95 -2.59
N HIS A 138 -6.66 18.22 -3.36
CA HIS A 138 -6.67 18.28 -4.83
C HIS A 138 -8.10 18.29 -5.33
N ALA A 139 -8.49 19.39 -6.00
CA ALA A 139 -9.84 19.53 -6.53
C ALA A 139 -10.21 18.42 -7.53
N GLU A 140 -9.22 17.95 -8.31
CA GLU A 140 -9.43 16.88 -9.29
C GLU A 140 -9.82 15.56 -8.65
N LEU A 141 -9.41 15.30 -7.40
CA LEU A 141 -9.74 14.07 -6.67
C LEU A 141 -11.18 14.08 -6.12
N GLN A 142 -11.89 15.18 -6.25
CA GLN A 142 -13.30 15.28 -5.85
C GLN A 142 -14.25 14.80 -6.94
N ASP A 143 -13.72 14.31 -8.05
CA ASP A 143 -14.46 13.70 -9.14
C ASP A 143 -14.85 12.26 -8.78
N ILE A 144 -16.09 11.89 -9.12
CA ILE A 144 -16.64 10.56 -8.83
C ILE A 144 -15.78 9.41 -9.39
N ARG A 145 -15.00 9.67 -10.45
CA ARG A 145 -14.13 8.65 -11.04
C ARG A 145 -13.07 8.16 -10.06
N TYR A 146 -12.64 8.99 -9.11
CA TYR A 146 -11.68 8.63 -8.08
C TYR A 146 -12.32 7.92 -6.89
N ASP A 147 -13.61 8.12 -6.65
CA ASP A 147 -14.31 7.53 -5.51
C ASP A 147 -14.27 5.99 -5.54
N TYR A 148 -14.24 5.40 -6.73
CA TYR A 148 -14.16 3.94 -6.91
C TYR A 148 -12.79 3.36 -6.60
N ARG A 149 -11.76 4.17 -6.45
CA ARG A 149 -10.38 3.75 -6.20
C ARG A 149 -10.05 3.68 -4.71
N TRP A 150 -10.98 4.06 -3.85
CA TRP A 150 -10.85 3.99 -2.40
C TRP A 150 -11.22 2.60 -1.91
N VAL A 151 -10.35 1.63 -2.20
CA VAL A 151 -10.63 0.23 -1.86
C VAL A 151 -10.49 0.05 -0.35
N TRP A 152 -11.59 -0.29 0.31
CA TRP A 152 -11.57 -0.69 1.72
C TRP A 152 -11.44 -2.20 1.85
N GLN A 153 -11.09 -2.71 3.02
CA GLN A 153 -10.79 -4.12 3.24
C GLN A 153 -9.76 -4.64 2.23
N LEU A 154 -8.75 -3.81 1.92
CA LEU A 154 -7.70 -4.12 0.96
C LEU A 154 -6.96 -5.38 1.39
N ARG A 155 -6.76 -6.33 0.49
CA ARG A 155 -6.11 -7.60 0.77
C ARG A 155 -5.00 -7.95 -0.22
N TRP A 156 -5.21 -7.67 -1.51
CA TRP A 156 -4.25 -8.03 -2.56
C TRP A 156 -3.95 -6.84 -3.45
N LEU A 157 -2.66 -6.77 -3.86
CA LEU A 157 -2.19 -5.86 -4.88
C LEU A 157 -1.48 -6.70 -5.95
N ASP A 158 -2.00 -6.66 -7.17
CA ASP A 158 -1.40 -7.34 -8.32
C ASP A 158 -0.75 -6.31 -9.23
N ILE A 159 0.56 -6.39 -9.40
CA ILE A 159 1.36 -5.47 -10.20
C ILE A 159 1.46 -6.00 -11.63
N GLN A 160 1.03 -5.19 -12.60
CA GLN A 160 1.04 -5.56 -14.01
C GLN A 160 1.86 -4.59 -14.85
#